data_6fa73d971c02ea5b7091726425b921a3
#
_entry.id   6fa73d971c02ea5b7091726425b921a3
#
_cell.length_a   1.000
_cell.length_b   1.000
_cell.length_c   1.000
_cell.angle_alpha   90.00
_cell.angle_beta   90.00
_cell.angle_gamma   90.00
#
_symmetry.space_group_name_H-M   'P 1'
#
loop_
_entity.id
_entity.type
_entity.pdbx_description
1 polymer ?
#
loop_
_entity_poly.entity_id
_entity_poly.type
_entity_poly.pdbx_seq_one_letter_code
_entity_poly.pdbx_strand_id
1 'polypeptide(L)'
;MKKVNLLLAAVVAASVSAPALAEYTPNAHFYGFARAGVSSQHYNVDDPEKARLGRLGYESDIYGEVGLGTTVAKVDDSEWNINSRVAYKSTLNKDWQTADNTNSTEHANFAFRELYFDVKGFFDSDKDAVIWAGKRYYHREDIYINDWRYYDISGMGTGIENLSLGSGKLSLAWIRRDENRDYKWDETSKVVLEDDEKLDKTYSGYGAVHFLDAQYDFPVWDKASMELRATYMINQHDNAKFLQYGYVAKNEVGNGTRFEVKLNQGFSSGWNTTAVIFDFGSHTGSAGFGTGSWCDSSGAANSAHGISLFNYGDFKITDRFGIMHSIYFARSGGYDDNVNGENFIGKVLADEENKGVTANSGYKAFMFAIHPYYQLTKMTKLVLEGSFYTETWSKVGKKDGVVKNFDENQKGQKLTLAYVLSPDASNIWSKPEIRLFATYLHSNENGIDFSNGFGAKEATIVYKNGYEREATKNHNNVIFGVYGEAWW
;
A
#
# COMPACT_ATOMS: atom_id res chain seq x y z
N MET A 1 25.08 -17.19 -3.24
CA MET A 1 25.20 -17.49 -1.79
C MET A 1 26.29 -16.68 -1.07
N LYS A 2 27.54 -16.60 -1.56
CA LYS A 2 28.61 -15.84 -0.86
C LYS A 2 28.35 -14.35 -0.70
N LYS A 3 27.65 -13.69 -1.61
CA LYS A 3 27.44 -12.21 -1.56
C LYS A 3 26.34 -11.77 -0.58
N VAL A 4 25.28 -12.54 -0.38
CA VAL A 4 24.18 -12.22 0.54
C VAL A 4 24.61 -12.44 2.00
N ASN A 5 25.33 -13.54 2.26
CA ASN A 5 25.88 -13.79 3.58
C ASN A 5 26.94 -12.76 3.99
N LEU A 6 27.65 -12.17 2.99
CA LEU A 6 28.63 -11.11 3.27
C LEU A 6 27.94 -9.78 3.65
N LEU A 7 26.77 -9.47 3.07
CA LEU A 7 26.05 -8.24 3.37
C LEU A 7 25.40 -8.28 4.75
N LEU A 8 24.77 -9.41 5.09
CA LEU A 8 24.22 -9.62 6.45
C LEU A 8 25.32 -9.65 7.51
N ALA A 9 26.44 -10.33 7.23
CA ALA A 9 27.62 -10.32 8.08
C ALA A 9 28.28 -8.94 8.15
N ALA A 10 28.27 -8.16 7.09
CA ALA A 10 28.82 -6.81 7.07
C ALA A 10 27.96 -5.81 7.89
N VAL A 11 26.62 -5.93 7.83
CA VAL A 11 25.71 -5.12 8.67
C VAL A 11 25.88 -5.48 10.15
N VAL A 12 25.96 -6.77 10.46
CA VAL A 12 26.24 -7.25 11.84
C VAL A 12 27.66 -6.87 12.27
N ALA A 13 28.66 -7.01 11.40
CA ALA A 13 30.04 -6.63 11.70
C ALA A 13 30.24 -5.12 11.84
N ALA A 14 29.52 -4.31 11.05
CA ALA A 14 29.57 -2.86 11.18
C ALA A 14 28.94 -2.37 12.49
N SER A 15 27.95 -3.09 13.00
CA SER A 15 27.36 -2.79 14.32
C SER A 15 28.25 -3.20 15.51
N VAL A 16 29.23 -4.09 15.27
CA VAL A 16 30.15 -4.61 16.32
C VAL A 16 31.54 -3.95 16.27
N SER A 17 31.93 -3.39 15.13
CA SER A 17 33.25 -2.77 14.92
C SER A 17 33.26 -1.24 15.03
N ALA A 18 32.45 -0.65 15.91
CA ALA A 18 32.56 0.77 16.19
C ALA A 18 33.96 1.07 16.71
N PRO A 19 34.74 2.00 16.13
CA PRO A 19 36.00 2.41 16.70
C PRO A 19 35.75 2.91 18.12
N ALA A 20 36.67 2.63 19.00
CA ALA A 20 36.63 3.01 20.42
C ALA A 20 36.61 4.56 20.58
N LEU A 21 35.49 5.17 20.30
CA LEU A 21 35.10 6.48 20.76
C LEU A 21 34.38 6.27 22.08
N ALA A 22 35.15 6.32 23.18
CA ALA A 22 34.67 6.35 24.55
C ALA A 22 33.64 5.28 24.95
N GLU A 23 33.92 4.56 25.99
CA GLU A 23 33.07 3.81 26.98
C GLU A 23 31.61 3.45 26.62
N TYR A 24 31.17 3.51 25.33
CA TYR A 24 29.79 3.21 24.91
C TYR A 24 29.68 1.77 24.43
N THR A 25 28.85 0.97 25.10
CA THR A 25 28.44 -0.36 24.62
C THR A 25 27.24 -0.19 23.70
N PRO A 26 27.36 -0.53 22.41
CA PRO A 26 26.23 -0.44 21.50
C PRO A 26 25.02 -1.25 22.00
N ASN A 27 23.89 -0.62 22.12
CA ASN A 27 22.65 -1.29 22.48
C ASN A 27 21.90 -1.66 21.20
N ALA A 28 22.16 -2.87 20.69
CA ALA A 28 21.48 -3.39 19.51
C ALA A 28 20.10 -3.95 19.88
N HIS A 29 19.07 -3.55 19.17
CA HIS A 29 17.74 -4.13 19.27
C HIS A 29 17.36 -4.79 17.93
N PHE A 30 16.72 -5.92 18.07
CA PHE A 30 16.28 -6.74 16.95
C PHE A 30 14.77 -6.77 16.95
N TYR A 31 14.17 -6.51 15.81
CA TYR A 31 12.73 -6.48 15.65
C TYR A 31 12.31 -7.08 14.31
N GLY A 32 11.06 -7.49 14.20
CA GLY A 32 10.63 -8.08 12.96
C GLY A 32 9.17 -8.46 12.91
N PHE A 33 8.82 -8.94 11.73
CA PHE A 33 7.51 -9.48 11.39
C PHE A 33 7.72 -10.70 10.51
N ALA A 34 6.96 -11.75 10.72
CA ALA A 34 6.96 -12.92 9.85
C ALA A 34 5.55 -13.50 9.73
N ARG A 35 5.23 -13.97 8.54
CA ARG A 35 4.03 -14.74 8.27
C ARG A 35 4.31 -15.83 7.27
N ALA A 36 3.65 -16.97 7.46
CA ALA A 36 3.69 -18.10 6.54
C ALA A 36 2.37 -18.85 6.59
N GLY A 37 1.83 -19.21 5.44
CA GLY A 37 0.58 -19.92 5.39
C GLY A 37 0.41 -20.74 4.13
N VAL A 38 -0.50 -21.70 4.21
CA VAL A 38 -0.95 -22.51 3.09
C VAL A 38 -2.46 -22.61 3.13
N SER A 39 -3.08 -22.51 1.97
CA SER A 39 -4.51 -22.70 1.81
C SER A 39 -4.83 -23.64 0.65
N SER A 40 -6.08 -24.09 0.59
CA SER A 40 -6.59 -24.91 -0.52
C SER A 40 -6.56 -24.19 -1.86
N GLN A 41 -6.31 -22.89 -1.84
CA GLN A 41 -6.18 -22.05 -3.04
C GLN A 41 -4.94 -21.18 -2.90
N HIS A 42 -4.33 -20.87 -4.03
CA HIS A 42 -3.14 -20.02 -4.07
C HIS A 42 -3.56 -18.57 -4.32
N TYR A 43 -3.26 -17.69 -3.37
CA TYR A 43 -3.47 -16.25 -3.51
C TYR A 43 -2.16 -15.50 -3.50
N ASN A 44 -2.09 -14.48 -4.33
CA ASN A 44 -0.93 -13.61 -4.41
C ASN A 44 -0.91 -12.64 -3.21
N VAL A 45 0.27 -12.34 -2.69
CA VAL A 45 0.49 -11.42 -1.55
C VAL A 45 -0.07 -10.02 -1.81
N ASP A 46 -0.08 -9.62 -3.08
CA ASP A 46 -0.53 -8.29 -3.52
C ASP A 46 -2.00 -8.28 -3.94
N ASP A 47 -2.78 -9.29 -3.53
CA ASP A 47 -4.18 -9.38 -3.90
C ASP A 47 -4.99 -8.21 -3.31
N PRO A 48 -5.57 -7.33 -4.15
CA PRO A 48 -6.37 -6.19 -3.71
C PRO A 48 -7.61 -6.58 -2.91
N GLU A 49 -8.04 -7.84 -3.02
CA GLU A 49 -9.18 -8.36 -2.28
C GLU A 49 -8.96 -8.38 -0.76
N LYS A 50 -7.73 -8.55 -0.28
CA LYS A 50 -7.44 -8.44 1.16
C LYS A 50 -7.79 -7.07 1.70
N ALA A 51 -7.43 -6.04 0.97
CA ALA A 51 -7.73 -4.68 1.36
C ALA A 51 -9.24 -4.40 1.36
N ARG A 52 -10.00 -5.00 0.43
CA ARG A 52 -11.46 -4.83 0.31
C ARG A 52 -12.24 -5.67 1.31
N LEU A 53 -11.85 -6.94 1.49
CA LEU A 53 -12.61 -7.95 2.22
C LEU A 53 -11.96 -8.39 3.53
N GLY A 54 -10.86 -7.80 3.93
CA GLY A 54 -10.11 -8.20 5.12
C GLY A 54 -9.18 -9.38 4.85
N ARG A 55 -8.16 -9.50 5.67
CA ARG A 55 -7.04 -10.42 5.46
C ARG A 55 -7.27 -11.83 6.00
N LEU A 56 -8.13 -12.02 6.99
CA LEU A 56 -8.31 -13.32 7.64
C LEU A 56 -8.79 -14.38 6.65
N GLY A 57 -8.03 -15.48 6.55
CA GLY A 57 -8.37 -16.59 5.65
C GLY A 57 -8.12 -16.30 4.15
N TYR A 58 -7.35 -15.25 3.86
CA TYR A 58 -6.99 -14.86 2.50
C TYR A 58 -5.47 -14.94 2.24
N GLU A 59 -4.71 -15.45 3.19
CA GLU A 59 -3.26 -15.43 3.15
C GLU A 59 -2.70 -16.84 2.90
N SER A 60 -1.95 -16.97 1.81
CA SER A 60 -1.28 -18.19 1.38
C SER A 60 0.09 -17.84 0.81
N ASP A 61 0.92 -17.19 1.65
CA ASP A 61 2.19 -16.63 1.26
C ASP A 61 3.24 -16.79 2.36
N ILE A 62 4.48 -16.52 2.01
CA ILE A 62 5.57 -16.33 2.97
C ILE A 62 6.04 -14.89 2.83
N TYR A 63 5.99 -14.15 3.92
CA TYR A 63 6.52 -12.80 4.01
C TYR A 63 7.19 -12.60 5.37
N GLY A 64 8.36 -11.97 5.37
CA GLY A 64 9.06 -11.63 6.60
C GLY A 64 9.86 -10.34 6.46
N GLU A 65 9.99 -9.63 7.57
CA GLU A 65 10.86 -8.46 7.71
C GLU A 65 11.72 -8.66 8.97
N VAL A 66 13.00 -8.39 8.83
CA VAL A 66 13.95 -8.42 9.94
C VAL A 66 14.63 -7.07 10.01
N GLY A 67 14.52 -6.41 11.15
CA GLY A 67 15.12 -5.13 11.44
C GLY A 67 16.20 -5.23 12.52
N LEU A 68 17.21 -4.39 12.40
CA LEU A 68 18.26 -4.18 13.36
C LEU A 68 18.45 -2.69 13.55
N GLY A 69 18.34 -2.23 14.79
CA GLY A 69 18.65 -0.87 15.19
C GLY A 69 19.74 -0.86 16.27
N THR A 70 20.61 0.13 16.24
CA THR A 70 21.63 0.30 17.26
C THR A 70 22.02 1.77 17.41
N THR A 71 22.26 2.20 18.65
CA THR A 71 22.94 3.45 18.91
C THR A 71 24.44 3.22 18.69
N VAL A 72 25.08 4.04 17.87
CA VAL A 72 26.50 3.92 17.50
C VAL A 72 27.37 4.94 18.19
N ALA A 73 26.80 6.06 18.65
CA ALA A 73 27.50 7.07 19.41
C ALA A 73 26.57 7.82 20.36
N LYS A 74 27.12 8.31 21.47
CA LYS A 74 26.49 9.27 22.36
C LYS A 74 27.44 10.43 22.55
N VAL A 75 26.95 11.64 22.35
CA VAL A 75 27.71 12.87 22.58
C VAL A 75 26.80 13.79 23.37
N ASP A 76 27.22 14.08 24.60
CA ASP A 76 26.39 14.77 25.59
C ASP A 76 25.01 14.07 25.72
N ASP A 77 23.92 14.78 25.48
CA ASP A 77 22.57 14.25 25.52
C ASP A 77 22.07 13.66 24.16
N SER A 78 22.92 13.72 23.14
CA SER A 78 22.52 13.23 21.81
C SER A 78 22.85 11.76 21.58
N GLU A 79 21.92 11.04 21.00
CA GLU A 79 22.05 9.64 20.61
C GLU A 79 22.02 9.51 19.08
N TRP A 80 23.05 8.85 18.53
CA TRP A 80 23.22 8.64 17.11
C TRP A 80 22.93 7.19 16.76
N ASN A 81 21.92 6.94 15.94
CA ASN A 81 21.41 5.62 15.67
C ASN A 81 21.57 5.25 14.19
N ILE A 82 21.74 3.94 13.94
CA ILE A 82 21.65 3.30 12.63
C ILE A 82 20.52 2.31 12.69
N ASN A 83 19.63 2.34 11.70
CA ASN A 83 18.50 1.44 11.58
C ASN A 83 18.50 0.80 10.20
N SER A 84 18.22 -0.49 10.14
CA SER A 84 18.13 -1.25 8.90
C SER A 84 16.99 -2.26 8.96
N ARG A 85 16.39 -2.56 7.79
CA ARG A 85 15.36 -3.58 7.64
C ARG A 85 15.46 -4.26 6.28
N VAL A 86 15.43 -5.57 6.29
CA VAL A 86 15.39 -6.41 5.09
C VAL A 86 14.08 -7.18 5.08
N ALA A 87 13.43 -7.25 3.94
CA ALA A 87 12.24 -8.05 3.73
C ALA A 87 12.54 -9.25 2.83
N TYR A 88 11.84 -10.33 3.08
CA TYR A 88 11.75 -11.51 2.24
C TYR A 88 10.29 -11.76 1.87
N LYS A 89 10.01 -12.03 0.59
CA LYS A 89 8.68 -12.34 0.09
C LYS A 89 8.77 -13.52 -0.86
N SER A 90 7.85 -14.47 -0.71
CA SER A 90 7.63 -15.51 -1.69
C SER A 90 6.14 -15.77 -1.88
N THR A 91 5.74 -15.90 -3.13
CA THR A 91 4.35 -16.18 -3.54
C THR A 91 4.11 -17.65 -3.85
N LEU A 92 5.16 -18.47 -3.93
CA LEU A 92 5.07 -19.87 -4.27
C LEU A 92 5.47 -20.73 -3.06
N ASN A 93 4.68 -21.72 -2.74
CA ASN A 93 4.97 -22.71 -1.70
C ASN A 93 5.84 -23.84 -2.24
N LYS A 94 7.07 -23.52 -2.68
CA LYS A 94 8.05 -24.50 -3.15
C LYS A 94 9.02 -24.82 -2.03
N ASP A 95 9.52 -26.04 -2.05
CA ASP A 95 10.55 -26.53 -1.14
C ASP A 95 11.85 -25.72 -1.26
N TRP A 96 12.27 -25.45 -2.49
CA TRP A 96 13.46 -24.66 -2.78
C TRP A 96 13.09 -23.36 -3.50
N GLN A 97 13.51 -22.23 -2.92
CA GLN A 97 13.26 -20.89 -3.48
C GLN A 97 14.54 -20.09 -3.50
N THR A 98 14.90 -19.57 -4.65
CA THR A 98 16.08 -18.72 -4.84
C THR A 98 15.71 -17.27 -5.12
N ALA A 99 16.61 -16.38 -4.76
CA ALA A 99 16.52 -14.95 -5.12
C ALA A 99 17.02 -14.66 -6.54
N ASP A 100 17.33 -15.70 -7.31
CA ASP A 100 17.83 -15.56 -8.66
C ASP A 100 16.67 -15.43 -9.66
N ASN A 101 16.57 -14.27 -10.28
CA ASN A 101 15.53 -13.93 -11.26
C ASN A 101 15.71 -14.63 -12.63
N THR A 102 16.70 -15.51 -12.80
CA THR A 102 16.96 -16.15 -14.11
C THR A 102 15.94 -17.21 -14.49
N ASN A 103 15.20 -17.74 -13.51
CA ASN A 103 14.10 -18.69 -13.74
C ASN A 103 12.78 -18.14 -13.22
N SER A 104 11.85 -17.86 -14.11
CA SER A 104 10.52 -17.30 -13.84
C SER A 104 9.63 -18.17 -12.91
N THR A 105 10.08 -19.36 -12.49
CA THR A 105 9.30 -20.31 -11.71
C THR A 105 9.71 -20.40 -10.23
N GLU A 106 10.77 -19.71 -9.81
CA GLU A 106 11.30 -19.79 -8.43
C GLU A 106 11.48 -18.40 -7.83
N HIS A 107 10.36 -17.69 -7.63
CA HIS A 107 10.43 -16.30 -7.17
C HIS A 107 10.47 -16.20 -5.65
N ALA A 108 11.64 -15.85 -5.14
CA ALA A 108 11.82 -15.26 -3.82
C ALA A 108 12.43 -13.87 -3.98
N ASN A 109 11.82 -12.88 -3.39
CA ASN A 109 12.29 -11.50 -3.48
C ASN A 109 12.88 -11.07 -2.13
N PHE A 110 14.07 -10.49 -2.19
CA PHE A 110 14.68 -9.77 -1.07
C PHE A 110 14.66 -8.28 -1.35
N ALA A 111 14.32 -7.50 -0.36
CA ALA A 111 14.30 -6.04 -0.49
C ALA A 111 14.93 -5.37 0.72
N PHE A 112 15.81 -4.41 0.47
CA PHE A 112 16.23 -3.44 1.47
C PHE A 112 15.08 -2.45 1.67
N ARG A 113 14.39 -2.55 2.79
CA ARG A 113 13.23 -1.69 3.11
C ARG A 113 13.65 -0.42 3.80
N GLU A 114 14.59 -0.53 4.75
CA GLU A 114 15.09 0.61 5.51
C GLU A 114 16.62 0.53 5.65
N LEU A 115 17.26 1.67 5.52
CA LEU A 115 18.62 1.96 5.96
C LEU A 115 18.70 3.47 6.18
N TYR A 116 18.63 3.89 7.44
CA TYR A 116 18.67 5.30 7.79
C TYR A 116 19.42 5.53 9.08
N PHE A 117 19.82 6.78 9.24
CA PHE A 117 20.51 7.30 10.41
C PHE A 117 19.60 8.30 11.08
N ASP A 118 19.58 8.33 12.40
CA ASP A 118 18.87 9.35 13.14
C ASP A 118 19.69 9.85 14.34
N VAL A 119 19.37 11.07 14.75
CA VAL A 119 19.97 11.74 15.91
C VAL A 119 18.84 12.27 16.77
N LYS A 120 18.72 11.76 17.99
CA LYS A 120 17.83 12.26 19.02
C LYS A 120 18.59 13.09 20.03
N GLY A 121 17.96 14.14 20.58
CA GLY A 121 18.58 14.99 21.62
C GLY A 121 19.61 15.98 21.11
N PHE A 122 19.67 16.23 19.79
CA PHE A 122 20.59 17.20 19.18
C PHE A 122 20.31 18.64 19.61
N PHE A 123 19.04 19.01 19.76
CA PHE A 123 18.67 20.36 20.18
C PHE A 123 18.60 20.45 21.70
N ASP A 124 19.32 21.40 22.29
CA ASP A 124 19.31 21.62 23.77
C ASP A 124 17.91 22.03 24.26
N SER A 125 17.17 22.75 23.46
CA SER A 125 15.83 23.22 23.77
C SER A 125 14.74 22.16 23.56
N ASP A 126 15.03 21.08 22.83
CA ASP A 126 14.06 20.04 22.50
C ASP A 126 14.73 18.67 22.32
N LYS A 127 14.88 17.95 23.43
CA LYS A 127 15.54 16.64 23.45
C LYS A 127 14.72 15.52 22.81
N ASP A 128 13.43 15.74 22.54
CA ASP A 128 12.56 14.78 21.88
C ASP A 128 12.65 14.86 20.34
N ALA A 129 13.10 15.97 19.81
CA ALA A 129 13.24 16.15 18.38
C ALA A 129 14.29 15.19 17.80
N VAL A 130 13.95 14.60 16.66
CA VAL A 130 14.77 13.61 15.95
C VAL A 130 15.05 14.12 14.55
N ILE A 131 16.32 14.24 14.18
CA ILE A 131 16.75 14.48 12.81
C ILE A 131 17.08 13.12 12.18
N TRP A 132 16.62 12.86 10.97
CA TRP A 132 16.92 11.61 10.28
C TRP A 132 17.30 11.82 8.82
N ALA A 133 18.05 10.86 8.25
CA ALA A 133 18.39 10.81 6.84
C ALA A 133 18.60 9.36 6.38
N GLY A 134 18.11 9.03 5.18
CA GLY A 134 18.24 7.72 4.55
C GLY A 134 16.93 7.16 4.02
N LYS A 135 16.91 5.87 3.76
CA LYS A 135 15.72 5.15 3.30
C LYS A 135 14.96 4.60 4.49
N ARG A 136 13.68 4.96 4.63
CA ARG A 136 12.86 4.44 5.73
C ARG A 136 11.38 4.34 5.37
N TYR A 137 10.65 3.56 6.16
CA TYR A 137 9.20 3.67 6.24
C TYR A 137 8.86 5.02 6.87
N TYR A 138 8.05 5.79 6.16
CA TYR A 138 7.65 7.10 6.63
C TYR A 138 6.15 7.30 6.41
N HIS A 139 5.43 7.66 7.48
CA HIS A 139 3.98 7.78 7.49
C HIS A 139 3.28 6.62 6.79
N ARG A 140 3.55 5.41 7.28
CA ARG A 140 2.96 4.18 6.79
C ARG A 140 1.80 3.78 7.69
N GLU A 141 0.63 4.32 7.37
CA GLU A 141 -0.60 4.04 8.10
C GLU A 141 -1.21 2.72 7.67
N ASP A 142 -1.35 1.80 8.61
CA ASP A 142 -1.78 0.43 8.34
C ASP A 142 -3.09 0.10 9.05
N ILE A 143 -4.06 -0.44 8.31
CA ILE A 143 -5.29 -1.02 8.84
C ILE A 143 -5.10 -2.54 8.91
N TYR A 144 -4.76 -3.06 10.09
CA TYR A 144 -4.41 -4.46 10.30
C TYR A 144 -5.45 -5.45 9.76
N ILE A 145 -6.74 -5.23 10.04
CA ILE A 145 -7.82 -6.12 9.61
C ILE A 145 -7.91 -6.29 8.09
N ASN A 146 -7.39 -5.31 7.32
CA ASN A 146 -7.40 -5.29 5.87
C ASN A 146 -6.02 -5.55 5.25
N ASP A 147 -4.94 -5.59 6.05
CA ASP A 147 -3.54 -5.57 5.56
C ASP A 147 -3.33 -4.44 4.54
N TRP A 148 -3.92 -3.28 4.81
CA TRP A 148 -3.98 -2.17 3.89
C TRP A 148 -3.34 -0.91 4.46
N ARG A 149 -2.36 -0.42 3.72
CA ARG A 149 -1.66 0.83 4.02
C ARG A 149 -2.28 1.95 3.22
N TYR A 150 -3.16 2.70 3.84
CA TYR A 150 -3.90 3.76 3.17
C TYR A 150 -3.11 5.07 3.03
N TYR A 151 -2.02 5.21 3.76
CA TYR A 151 -1.06 6.30 3.65
C TYR A 151 0.34 5.71 3.70
N ASP A 152 1.18 5.96 2.71
CA ASP A 152 2.57 5.49 2.67
C ASP A 152 3.39 6.37 1.73
N ILE A 153 4.27 7.20 2.30
CA ILE A 153 5.23 8.00 1.54
C ILE A 153 6.68 7.55 1.82
N SER A 154 6.84 6.29 2.23
CA SER A 154 8.15 5.68 2.47
C SER A 154 9.10 5.85 1.29
N GLY A 155 10.35 6.15 1.55
CA GLY A 155 11.36 6.37 0.51
C GLY A 155 12.70 6.80 1.06
N MET A 156 13.56 7.31 0.18
CA MET A 156 14.83 7.93 0.54
C MET A 156 14.60 9.41 0.85
N GLY A 157 15.09 9.89 1.97
CA GLY A 157 14.85 11.29 2.33
C GLY A 157 15.56 11.75 3.59
N THR A 158 15.08 12.86 4.12
CA THR A 158 15.52 13.45 5.36
C THR A 158 14.36 14.21 6.00
N GLY A 159 14.43 14.38 7.30
CA GLY A 159 13.42 15.13 8.03
C GLY A 159 13.78 15.40 9.47
N ILE A 160 12.88 16.13 10.11
CA ILE A 160 12.87 16.34 11.56
C ILE A 160 11.51 15.90 12.08
N GLU A 161 11.49 15.13 13.14
CA GLU A 161 10.28 14.64 13.80
C GLU A 161 10.22 15.09 15.24
N ASN A 162 9.01 15.18 15.78
CA ASN A 162 8.73 15.46 17.19
C ASN A 162 9.23 16.83 17.68
N LEU A 163 9.42 17.80 16.79
CA LEU A 163 9.79 19.16 17.18
C LEU A 163 8.65 19.79 17.98
N SER A 164 8.91 20.22 19.21
CA SER A 164 7.89 20.82 20.09
C SER A 164 7.40 22.13 19.54
N LEU A 165 6.08 22.24 19.32
CA LEU A 165 5.42 23.45 18.85
C LEU A 165 4.11 23.63 19.62
N GLY A 166 4.07 24.63 20.52
CA GLY A 166 2.91 24.82 21.38
C GLY A 166 2.63 23.59 22.25
N SER A 167 1.41 23.08 22.21
CA SER A 167 1.00 21.86 22.92
C SER A 167 1.27 20.57 22.16
N GLY A 168 1.74 20.67 20.91
CA GLY A 168 1.90 19.54 20.00
C GLY A 168 3.33 19.33 19.53
N LYS A 169 3.48 18.44 18.57
CA LYS A 169 4.73 18.04 17.94
C LYS A 169 4.63 18.23 16.43
N LEU A 170 5.59 18.93 15.86
CA LEU A 170 5.72 19.15 14.42
C LEU A 170 6.74 18.18 13.82
N SER A 171 6.40 17.56 12.70
CA SER A 171 7.31 16.77 11.88
C SER A 171 7.32 17.31 10.46
N LEU A 172 8.50 17.41 9.86
CA LEU A 172 8.73 17.88 8.50
C LEU A 172 9.65 16.92 7.78
N ALA A 173 9.34 16.59 6.52
CA ALA A 173 10.21 15.73 5.73
C ALA A 173 10.23 16.09 4.26
N TRP A 174 11.33 15.73 3.64
CA TRP A 174 11.48 15.64 2.19
C TRP A 174 11.86 14.22 1.83
N ILE A 175 11.06 13.58 0.98
CA ILE A 175 11.25 12.19 0.55
C ILE A 175 11.26 12.15 -0.97
N ARG A 176 12.12 11.32 -1.52
CA ARG A 176 12.23 11.06 -2.95
C ARG A 176 12.01 9.57 -3.21
N ARG A 177 11.22 9.28 -4.23
CA ARG A 177 11.13 7.96 -4.86
C ARG A 177 11.60 8.08 -6.30
N ASP A 178 12.46 7.15 -6.71
CA ASP A 178 12.80 6.96 -8.11
C ASP A 178 11.94 5.80 -8.64
N GLU A 179 11.25 6.03 -9.73
CA GLU A 179 10.41 5.03 -10.37
C GLU A 179 11.00 4.69 -11.73
N ASN A 180 11.18 3.39 -11.97
CA ASN A 180 11.44 2.90 -13.32
C ASN A 180 10.12 2.95 -14.08
N ARG A 181 10.08 3.73 -15.14
CA ARG A 181 8.92 3.80 -16.02
C ARG A 181 9.27 3.10 -17.33
N ASP A 182 8.71 1.89 -17.49
CA ASP A 182 8.76 1.20 -18.77
C ASP A 182 7.60 1.74 -19.63
N TYR A 183 7.96 2.55 -20.61
CA TYR A 183 7.00 2.98 -21.62
C TYR A 183 6.91 1.88 -22.67
N LYS A 184 5.84 1.08 -22.61
CA LYS A 184 5.48 0.19 -23.71
C LYS A 184 4.70 0.99 -24.73
N TRP A 185 5.24 1.12 -25.93
CA TRP A 185 4.48 1.56 -27.10
C TRP A 185 3.62 0.40 -27.56
N ASP A 186 2.31 0.60 -27.56
CA ASP A 186 1.42 -0.26 -28.30
C ASP A 186 1.58 0.05 -29.80
N GLU A 187 1.73 -0.98 -30.63
CA GLU A 187 1.85 -0.85 -32.10
C GLU A 187 0.65 -0.12 -32.76
N THR A 188 -0.43 0.09 -31.99
CA THR A 188 -1.65 0.77 -32.46
C THR A 188 -1.60 2.29 -32.31
N SER A 189 -0.65 2.83 -31.57
CA SER A 189 -0.45 4.28 -31.45
C SER A 189 0.38 4.78 -32.64
N LYS A 190 -0.27 5.01 -33.76
CA LYS A 190 0.35 5.62 -34.96
C LYS A 190 0.74 7.06 -34.67
N VAL A 191 1.94 7.25 -34.12
CA VAL A 191 2.67 8.50 -34.38
C VAL A 191 3.40 8.26 -35.71
N VAL A 192 2.96 8.92 -36.74
CA VAL A 192 3.61 8.89 -38.06
C VAL A 192 4.99 9.51 -37.90
N LEU A 193 6.01 8.66 -37.87
CA LEU A 193 7.37 9.08 -38.16
C LEU A 193 7.53 9.05 -39.67
N GLU A 194 8.14 10.07 -40.23
CA GLU A 194 8.36 10.20 -41.69
C GLU A 194 9.29 9.17 -42.28
N ASP A 195 9.79 8.18 -41.56
CA ASP A 195 10.57 7.07 -42.07
C ASP A 195 10.14 5.74 -41.44
N ASP A 196 9.87 4.76 -42.26
CA ASP A 196 9.31 3.42 -42.05
C ASP A 196 10.06 2.50 -41.05
N GLU A 197 10.65 2.99 -40.00
CA GLU A 197 11.23 2.15 -38.96
C GLU A 197 10.17 1.80 -37.88
N LYS A 198 9.71 0.56 -37.93
CA LYS A 198 8.95 -0.08 -36.84
C LYS A 198 9.78 -0.05 -35.56
N LEU A 199 9.45 0.82 -34.65
CA LEU A 199 10.07 0.88 -33.34
C LEU A 199 9.41 -0.12 -32.38
N ASP A 200 9.89 -1.36 -32.42
CA ASP A 200 9.65 -2.39 -31.41
C ASP A 200 10.66 -2.23 -30.27
N LYS A 201 10.65 -1.08 -29.59
CA LYS A 201 11.60 -0.79 -28.51
C LYS A 201 10.87 -0.33 -27.26
N THR A 202 11.06 -1.08 -26.18
CA THR A 202 10.74 -0.65 -24.82
C THR A 202 11.77 0.39 -24.39
N TYR A 203 11.33 1.60 -24.09
CA TYR A 203 12.20 2.64 -23.52
C TYR A 203 12.00 2.68 -22.03
N SER A 204 13.07 2.45 -21.26
CA SER A 204 13.09 2.64 -19.82
C SER A 204 13.49 4.09 -19.53
N GLY A 205 12.63 4.83 -18.89
CA GLY A 205 12.89 6.16 -18.35
C GLY A 205 12.93 6.14 -16.83
N TYR A 206 13.67 7.07 -16.23
CA TYR A 206 13.63 7.31 -14.78
C TYR A 206 12.77 8.54 -14.51
N GLY A 207 11.79 8.39 -13.64
CA GLY A 207 11.05 9.49 -13.05
C GLY A 207 11.39 9.60 -11.58
N ALA A 208 11.38 10.81 -11.04
CA ALA A 208 11.48 11.02 -9.60
C ALA A 208 10.19 11.67 -9.10
N VAL A 209 9.71 11.22 -7.96
CA VAL A 209 8.62 11.84 -7.21
C VAL A 209 9.19 12.36 -5.90
N HIS A 210 9.00 13.64 -5.64
CA HIS A 210 9.38 14.27 -4.38
C HIS A 210 8.13 14.54 -3.54
N PHE A 211 8.19 14.19 -2.27
CA PHE A 211 7.16 14.52 -1.28
C PHE A 211 7.74 15.52 -0.30
N LEU A 212 7.07 16.65 -0.15
CA LEU A 212 7.26 17.60 0.94
C LEU A 212 6.12 17.37 1.93
N ASP A 213 6.45 16.93 3.12
CA ASP A 213 5.48 16.51 4.14
C ASP A 213 5.59 17.35 5.40
N ALA A 214 4.45 17.71 5.96
CA ALA A 214 4.32 18.40 7.23
C ALA A 214 3.20 17.76 8.03
N GLN A 215 3.50 17.39 9.27
CA GLN A 215 2.54 16.79 10.22
C GLN A 215 2.60 17.53 11.55
N TYR A 216 1.44 17.77 12.13
CA TYR A 216 1.30 18.35 13.48
C TYR A 216 0.36 17.50 14.33
N ASP A 217 0.92 16.92 15.40
CA ASP A 217 0.21 16.10 16.37
C ASP A 217 -0.03 16.88 17.64
N PHE A 218 -1.27 16.91 18.14
CA PHE A 218 -1.57 17.58 19.38
C PHE A 218 -2.69 16.91 20.17
N PRO A 219 -2.66 16.95 21.50
CA PRO A 219 -3.72 16.45 22.34
C PRO A 219 -4.97 17.33 22.23
N VAL A 220 -6.16 16.72 22.14
CA VAL A 220 -7.45 17.43 22.09
C VAL A 220 -8.27 17.28 23.37
N TRP A 221 -8.29 16.07 23.94
CA TRP A 221 -8.88 15.78 25.27
C TRP A 221 -8.20 14.54 25.86
N ASP A 222 -8.64 14.11 27.05
CA ASP A 222 -8.04 12.92 27.69
C ASP A 222 -8.09 11.71 26.78
N LYS A 223 -6.92 11.06 26.57
CA LYS A 223 -6.71 9.91 25.70
C LYS A 223 -7.06 10.13 24.22
N ALA A 224 -7.10 11.38 23.77
CA ALA A 224 -7.31 11.68 22.36
C ALA A 224 -6.31 12.68 21.82
N SER A 225 -5.80 12.40 20.62
CA SER A 225 -4.93 13.29 19.85
C SER A 225 -5.46 13.49 18.44
N MET A 226 -5.20 14.66 17.91
CA MET A 226 -5.46 15.00 16.52
C MET A 226 -4.14 15.15 15.77
N GLU A 227 -4.09 14.57 14.60
CA GLU A 227 -3.01 14.72 13.65
C GLU A 227 -3.54 15.47 12.43
N LEU A 228 -2.85 16.54 12.06
CA LEU A 228 -3.07 17.28 10.82
C LEU A 228 -1.85 17.08 9.94
N ARG A 229 -2.04 16.62 8.70
CA ARG A 229 -0.98 16.39 7.75
C ARG A 229 -1.25 17.06 6.42
N ALA A 230 -0.20 17.57 5.82
CA ALA A 230 -0.19 18.09 4.46
C ALA A 230 1.03 17.53 3.71
N THR A 231 0.78 16.86 2.58
CA THR A 231 1.84 16.36 1.71
C THR A 231 1.69 16.98 0.33
N TYR A 232 2.76 17.59 -0.17
CA TYR A 232 2.84 18.10 -1.54
C TYR A 232 3.73 17.19 -2.38
N MET A 233 3.19 16.67 -3.48
CA MET A 233 3.86 15.79 -4.40
C MET A 233 4.32 16.56 -5.64
N ILE A 234 5.62 16.48 -5.93
CA ILE A 234 6.25 17.08 -7.10
C ILE A 234 6.71 15.94 -8.01
N ASN A 235 6.12 15.87 -9.19
CA ASN A 235 6.55 14.92 -10.21
C ASN A 235 7.66 15.54 -11.06
N GLN A 236 8.84 14.92 -11.03
CA GLN A 236 9.98 15.28 -11.86
C GLN A 236 10.15 14.25 -12.97
N HIS A 237 10.09 14.72 -14.22
CA HIS A 237 10.32 13.89 -15.39
C HIS A 237 11.70 14.14 -15.98
N ASP A 238 12.38 13.06 -16.39
CA ASP A 238 13.58 13.19 -17.20
C ASP A 238 13.18 13.40 -18.68
N ASN A 239 12.95 14.67 -19.03
CA ASN A 239 12.56 15.07 -20.39
C ASN A 239 13.69 14.89 -21.41
N ALA A 240 14.95 14.70 -20.98
CA ALA A 240 16.11 14.75 -21.87
C ALA A 240 16.18 13.58 -22.85
N LYS A 241 15.79 12.39 -22.44
CA LYS A 241 15.80 11.21 -23.32
C LYS A 241 14.65 11.20 -24.33
N PHE A 242 13.51 11.77 -23.97
CA PHE A 242 12.36 11.86 -24.87
C PHE A 242 12.59 12.89 -25.98
N LEU A 243 13.25 13.99 -25.68
CA LEU A 243 13.59 15.01 -26.67
C LEU A 243 14.59 14.50 -27.72
N GLN A 244 15.47 13.55 -27.37
CA GLN A 244 16.47 13.01 -28.28
C GLN A 244 15.84 12.25 -29.47
N TYR A 245 14.62 11.72 -29.32
CA TYR A 245 13.92 10.94 -30.33
C TYR A 245 12.73 11.66 -30.95
N GLY A 246 12.63 12.98 -30.76
CA GLY A 246 11.55 13.78 -31.35
C GLY A 246 10.17 13.59 -30.68
N TYR A 247 10.08 12.75 -29.67
CA TYR A 247 8.86 12.56 -28.92
C TYR A 247 8.82 13.55 -27.77
N VAL A 248 7.98 14.53 -27.87
CA VAL A 248 7.55 15.26 -26.70
C VAL A 248 6.55 14.35 -25.99
N ALA A 249 7.05 13.57 -25.03
CA ALA A 249 6.12 12.97 -24.09
C ALA A 249 5.48 14.13 -23.34
N LYS A 250 4.37 14.60 -23.85
CA LYS A 250 3.51 15.58 -23.19
C LYS A 250 2.82 14.96 -21.94
N ASN A 251 3.39 13.90 -21.39
CA ASN A 251 2.94 13.24 -20.18
C ASN A 251 3.52 13.94 -18.96
N GLU A 252 3.30 15.22 -18.85
CA GLU A 252 3.51 15.92 -17.60
C GLU A 252 2.43 15.48 -16.62
N VAL A 253 2.73 14.47 -15.83
CA VAL A 253 1.92 14.18 -14.65
C VAL A 253 2.04 15.38 -13.74
N GLY A 254 0.92 16.03 -13.48
CA GLY A 254 0.88 17.23 -12.64
C GLY A 254 1.32 16.93 -11.20
N ASN A 255 1.55 17.99 -10.46
CA ASN A 255 1.77 17.90 -9.02
C ASN A 255 0.46 17.54 -8.29
N GLY A 256 0.57 17.09 -7.05
CA GLY A 256 -0.58 16.75 -6.24
C GLY A 256 -0.45 17.24 -4.81
N THR A 257 -1.56 17.32 -4.11
CA THR A 257 -1.59 17.68 -2.69
C THR A 257 -2.53 16.73 -1.96
N ARG A 258 -2.13 16.33 -0.76
CA ARG A 258 -2.96 15.55 0.16
C ARG A 258 -3.05 16.27 1.48
N PHE A 259 -4.25 16.33 2.05
CA PHE A 259 -4.49 16.76 3.42
C PHE A 259 -5.14 15.62 4.19
N GLU A 260 -4.67 15.37 5.40
CA GLU A 260 -5.28 14.41 6.32
C GLU A 260 -5.61 15.08 7.62
N VAL A 261 -6.79 14.75 8.13
CA VAL A 261 -7.20 15.01 9.52
C VAL A 261 -7.48 13.67 10.17
N LYS A 262 -6.67 13.30 11.17
CA LYS A 262 -6.77 12.02 11.86
C LYS A 262 -7.00 12.24 13.34
N LEU A 263 -8.04 11.61 13.89
CA LEU A 263 -8.38 11.60 15.31
C LEU A 263 -8.10 10.20 15.87
N ASN A 264 -7.19 10.12 16.81
CA ASN A 264 -6.89 8.92 17.57
C ASN A 264 -7.54 9.03 18.94
N GLN A 265 -8.35 8.03 19.32
CA GLN A 265 -9.09 8.00 20.56
C GLN A 265 -8.81 6.72 21.34
N GLY A 266 -8.32 6.83 22.56
CA GLY A 266 -8.24 5.73 23.52
C GLY A 266 -9.48 5.70 24.42
N PHE A 267 -9.94 4.49 24.74
CA PHE A 267 -11.02 4.22 25.67
C PHE A 267 -10.54 3.25 26.75
N SER A 268 -11.28 3.10 27.81
CA SER A 268 -10.99 2.06 28.82
C SER A 268 -11.06 0.64 28.25
N SER A 269 -11.87 0.44 27.20
CA SER A 269 -12.14 -0.85 26.57
C SER A 269 -11.45 -1.03 25.23
N GLY A 270 -10.63 -0.07 24.77
CA GLY A 270 -10.00 -0.18 23.45
C GLY A 270 -9.60 1.17 22.85
N TRP A 271 -9.55 1.22 21.53
CA TRP A 271 -9.18 2.42 20.81
C TRP A 271 -9.92 2.51 19.47
N ASN A 272 -10.00 3.72 18.93
CA ASN A 272 -10.54 4.00 17.61
C ASN A 272 -9.76 5.10 16.91
N THR A 273 -9.56 4.95 15.62
CA THR A 273 -8.97 5.96 14.75
C THR A 273 -9.97 6.33 13.66
N THR A 274 -10.13 7.63 13.44
CA THR A 274 -10.90 8.17 12.31
C THR A 274 -10.00 9.10 11.53
N ALA A 275 -9.82 8.84 10.22
CA ALA A 275 -9.05 9.66 9.33
C ALA A 275 -9.90 10.12 8.14
N VAL A 276 -9.80 11.40 7.79
CA VAL A 276 -10.39 11.98 6.58
C VAL A 276 -9.25 12.52 5.74
N ILE A 277 -9.21 12.09 4.48
CA ILE A 277 -8.18 12.47 3.52
C ILE A 277 -8.83 13.21 2.36
N PHE A 278 -8.22 14.32 1.97
CA PHE A 278 -8.55 15.10 0.80
C PHE A 278 -7.36 15.04 -0.17
N ASP A 279 -7.60 14.54 -1.37
CA ASP A 279 -6.61 14.41 -2.43
C ASP A 279 -6.90 15.37 -3.59
N PHE A 280 -5.84 15.95 -4.15
CA PHE A 280 -5.90 16.85 -5.29
C PHE A 280 -4.77 16.54 -6.28
N GLY A 281 -5.08 16.69 -7.58
CA GLY A 281 -4.12 16.43 -8.65
C GLY A 281 -3.62 14.98 -8.64
N SER A 282 -2.35 14.78 -8.88
CA SER A 282 -1.75 13.45 -9.00
C SER A 282 -1.76 12.62 -7.70
N HIS A 283 -1.99 13.24 -6.54
CA HIS A 283 -2.23 12.50 -5.30
C HIS A 283 -3.55 11.71 -5.30
N THR A 284 -4.51 12.11 -6.11
CA THR A 284 -5.77 11.37 -6.26
C THR A 284 -5.54 9.99 -6.90
N GLY A 285 -4.41 9.81 -7.61
CA GLY A 285 -4.08 8.57 -8.30
C GLY A 285 -5.00 8.26 -9.49
N SER A 286 -4.95 7.04 -9.98
CA SER A 286 -5.93 6.52 -10.93
C SER A 286 -7.23 6.17 -10.19
N ALA A 287 -8.39 6.35 -10.82
CA ALA A 287 -9.66 5.94 -10.21
C ALA A 287 -9.64 4.46 -9.83
N GLY A 288 -9.85 4.14 -8.57
CA GLY A 288 -9.87 2.77 -8.07
C GLY A 288 -9.65 2.65 -6.57
N PHE A 289 -9.76 1.44 -6.04
CA PHE A 289 -9.48 1.13 -4.64
C PHE A 289 -8.01 1.38 -4.32
N GLY A 290 -7.75 2.04 -3.20
CA GLY A 290 -6.40 2.43 -2.81
C GLY A 290 -5.88 3.67 -3.53
N THR A 291 -6.76 4.41 -4.28
CA THR A 291 -6.40 5.74 -4.80
C THR A 291 -5.85 6.59 -3.68
N GLY A 292 -4.71 7.21 -3.94
CA GLY A 292 -4.03 8.04 -2.97
C GLY A 292 -3.12 7.31 -1.97
N SER A 293 -3.23 5.99 -1.78
CA SER A 293 -2.29 5.24 -0.93
C SER A 293 -0.93 5.05 -1.60
N TRP A 294 -0.93 4.87 -2.90
CA TRP A 294 0.27 4.88 -3.74
C TRP A 294 0.21 6.17 -4.54
N CYS A 295 1.15 7.04 -4.32
CA CYS A 295 1.29 8.24 -5.12
C CYS A 295 1.67 7.83 -6.54
N ASP A 296 0.69 7.31 -7.27
CA ASP A 296 0.86 6.90 -8.64
C ASP A 296 0.85 8.16 -9.51
N SER A 297 2.02 8.50 -10.00
CA SER A 297 2.19 9.61 -10.93
C SER A 297 1.60 9.33 -12.31
N SER A 298 1.05 8.14 -12.54
CA SER A 298 0.79 7.66 -13.90
C SER A 298 -0.54 8.10 -14.50
N GLY A 299 -1.44 8.76 -13.77
CA GLY A 299 -2.74 8.92 -14.40
C GLY A 299 -3.72 9.95 -13.89
N ALA A 300 -3.43 10.73 -12.86
CA ALA A 300 -4.39 11.70 -12.39
C ALA A 300 -4.25 13.04 -13.12
N ALA A 301 -5.35 13.56 -13.63
CA ALA A 301 -5.44 14.91 -14.16
C ALA A 301 -5.18 15.96 -13.07
N ASN A 302 -4.68 17.15 -13.45
CA ASN A 302 -4.46 18.25 -12.50
C ASN A 302 -5.73 18.68 -11.75
N SER A 303 -6.91 18.43 -12.34
CA SER A 303 -8.24 18.70 -11.77
C SER A 303 -8.79 17.54 -10.95
N ALA A 304 -8.11 16.38 -10.92
CA ALA A 304 -8.54 15.24 -10.12
C ALA A 304 -8.61 15.61 -8.64
N HIS A 305 -9.65 15.17 -7.99
CA HIS A 305 -9.88 15.41 -6.57
C HIS A 305 -10.60 14.23 -5.94
N GLY A 306 -10.39 14.02 -4.66
CA GLY A 306 -11.00 12.92 -3.92
C GLY A 306 -11.14 13.22 -2.44
N ILE A 307 -12.04 12.46 -1.83
CA ILE A 307 -12.20 12.39 -0.38
C ILE A 307 -12.28 10.93 0.03
N SER A 308 -11.56 10.58 1.09
CA SER A 308 -11.61 9.26 1.72
C SER A 308 -11.84 9.41 3.21
N LEU A 309 -12.65 8.52 3.77
CA LEU A 309 -12.91 8.40 5.20
C LEU A 309 -12.53 6.99 5.63
N PHE A 310 -11.73 6.90 6.68
CA PHE A 310 -11.34 5.67 7.35
C PHE A 310 -11.80 5.72 8.79
N ASN A 311 -12.38 4.64 9.28
CA ASN A 311 -12.64 4.46 10.70
C ASN A 311 -12.31 3.01 11.06
N TYR A 312 -11.43 2.82 12.03
CA TYR A 312 -10.99 1.49 12.45
C TYR A 312 -10.58 1.48 13.92
N GLY A 313 -10.71 0.33 14.53
CA GLY A 313 -10.41 0.21 15.95
C GLY A 313 -10.59 -1.20 16.49
N ASP A 314 -10.29 -1.34 17.79
CA ASP A 314 -10.43 -2.57 18.55
C ASP A 314 -11.05 -2.27 19.91
N PHE A 315 -12.12 -2.97 20.25
CA PHE A 315 -12.86 -2.82 21.51
C PHE A 315 -13.01 -4.14 22.24
N LYS A 316 -12.63 -4.17 23.48
CA LYS A 316 -12.86 -5.27 24.41
C LYS A 316 -14.22 -5.06 25.09
N ILE A 317 -15.20 -5.86 24.73
CA ILE A 317 -16.58 -5.75 25.24
C ILE A 317 -16.71 -6.44 26.60
N THR A 318 -16.02 -7.57 26.75
CA THR A 318 -15.87 -8.30 28.03
C THR A 318 -14.43 -8.80 28.14
N ASP A 319 -14.05 -9.40 29.24
CA ASP A 319 -12.72 -10.00 29.42
C ASP A 319 -12.39 -11.07 28.37
N ARG A 320 -13.42 -11.71 27.81
CA ARG A 320 -13.27 -12.79 26.84
C ARG A 320 -13.72 -12.46 25.42
N PHE A 321 -14.42 -11.34 25.24
CA PHE A 321 -15.00 -10.99 23.95
C PHE A 321 -14.59 -9.57 23.53
N GLY A 322 -14.08 -9.46 22.32
CA GLY A 322 -13.76 -8.19 21.70
C GLY A 322 -14.14 -8.16 20.23
N ILE A 323 -14.08 -6.97 19.65
CA ILE A 323 -14.46 -6.68 18.27
C ILE A 323 -13.45 -5.71 17.67
N MET A 324 -12.79 -6.12 16.58
CA MET A 324 -12.07 -5.21 15.71
C MET A 324 -12.95 -4.86 14.50
N HIS A 325 -12.83 -3.66 13.99
CA HIS A 325 -13.61 -3.21 12.84
C HIS A 325 -12.79 -2.30 11.92
N SER A 326 -13.23 -2.20 10.68
CA SER A 326 -12.81 -1.16 9.74
C SER A 326 -13.96 -0.74 8.83
N ILE A 327 -14.02 0.55 8.55
CA ILE A 327 -14.97 1.17 7.63
C ILE A 327 -14.18 2.08 6.70
N TYR A 328 -14.46 1.98 5.43
CA TYR A 328 -13.90 2.85 4.41
C TYR A 328 -14.99 3.40 3.51
N PHE A 329 -14.87 4.66 3.21
CA PHE A 329 -15.65 5.34 2.19
C PHE A 329 -14.71 6.20 1.34
N ALA A 330 -14.88 6.18 0.02
CA ALA A 330 -14.18 7.07 -0.88
C ALA A 330 -15.06 7.57 -2.01
N ARG A 331 -14.73 8.78 -2.47
CA ARG A 331 -15.26 9.34 -3.70
C ARG A 331 -14.19 10.19 -4.36
N SER A 332 -14.02 10.00 -5.66
CA SER A 332 -13.11 10.83 -6.45
C SER A 332 -13.70 11.12 -7.84
N GLY A 333 -13.19 12.16 -8.48
CA GLY A 333 -13.63 12.62 -9.79
C GLY A 333 -12.65 13.63 -10.39
N GLY A 334 -13.03 14.29 -11.48
CA GLY A 334 -12.18 15.25 -12.16
C GLY A 334 -11.06 14.63 -12.99
N TYR A 335 -11.20 13.36 -13.37
CA TYR A 335 -10.22 12.63 -14.19
C TYR A 335 -10.27 13.00 -15.67
N ASP A 336 -11.29 13.72 -16.08
CA ASP A 336 -11.59 14.13 -17.45
C ASP A 336 -10.80 15.34 -17.94
N ASP A 337 -10.12 16.07 -17.06
CA ASP A 337 -9.31 17.21 -17.47
C ASP A 337 -7.84 16.80 -17.70
N ASN A 338 -7.35 17.19 -18.83
CA ASN A 338 -5.96 17.32 -19.26
C ASN A 338 -4.89 16.55 -18.47
N VAL A 339 -4.70 15.29 -18.80
CA VAL A 339 -3.38 14.71 -18.75
C VAL A 339 -2.62 15.33 -19.93
N ASN A 340 -1.62 16.19 -19.67
CA ASN A 340 -0.74 16.82 -20.67
C ASN A 340 -1.32 17.94 -21.55
N GLY A 341 -2.21 18.74 -21.03
CA GLY A 341 -2.80 19.80 -21.83
C GLY A 341 -3.76 19.30 -22.92
N GLU A 342 -4.04 18.00 -22.95
CA GLU A 342 -5.02 17.38 -23.83
C GLU A 342 -6.00 16.55 -23.00
N ASN A 343 -7.28 16.88 -23.13
CA ASN A 343 -8.37 16.15 -22.53
C ASN A 343 -8.31 14.67 -22.90
N PHE A 344 -7.93 13.78 -21.95
CA PHE A 344 -7.79 12.34 -22.19
C PHE A 344 -9.11 11.73 -22.68
N ILE A 345 -10.22 12.13 -22.08
CA ILE A 345 -11.56 11.77 -22.53
C ILE A 345 -11.78 12.30 -23.93
N GLY A 346 -11.40 13.55 -24.21
CA GLY A 346 -11.49 14.15 -25.55
C GLY A 346 -10.71 13.36 -26.60
N LYS A 347 -9.51 12.84 -26.27
CA LYS A 347 -8.73 11.98 -27.17
C LYS A 347 -9.41 10.64 -27.42
N VAL A 348 -9.87 9.97 -26.37
CA VAL A 348 -10.64 8.73 -26.47
C VAL A 348 -11.89 8.93 -27.32
N LEU A 349 -12.53 10.10 -27.20
CA LEU A 349 -13.73 10.46 -27.95
C LEU A 349 -13.44 10.90 -29.38
N ALA A 350 -12.28 11.50 -29.65
CA ALA A 350 -11.87 11.95 -30.98
C ALA A 350 -11.31 10.85 -31.86
N ASP A 351 -10.80 9.76 -31.28
CA ASP A 351 -10.20 8.66 -32.04
C ASP A 351 -11.28 7.83 -32.73
N GLU A 352 -11.35 7.93 -34.06
CA GLU A 352 -12.33 7.20 -34.89
C GLU A 352 -12.02 5.69 -34.99
N GLU A 353 -10.76 5.29 -34.79
CA GLU A 353 -10.33 3.87 -34.90
C GLU A 353 -10.49 3.09 -33.60
N ASN A 354 -10.55 3.76 -32.45
CA ASN A 354 -10.65 3.11 -31.12
C ASN A 354 -12.07 2.63 -30.79
N LYS A 355 -12.40 1.49 -31.33
CA LYS A 355 -13.65 0.79 -31.00
C LYS A 355 -13.55 0.17 -29.61
N GLY A 356 -14.17 0.78 -28.62
CA GLY A 356 -14.31 0.20 -27.27
C GLY A 356 -13.33 0.71 -26.21
N VAL A 357 -12.57 1.79 -26.45
CA VAL A 357 -11.75 2.41 -25.42
C VAL A 357 -12.63 3.15 -24.41
N THR A 358 -12.34 2.97 -23.13
CA THR A 358 -13.05 3.61 -22.03
C THR A 358 -12.07 4.36 -21.13
N ALA A 359 -12.51 5.50 -20.59
CA ALA A 359 -11.77 6.26 -19.60
C ALA A 359 -12.56 6.36 -18.29
N ASN A 360 -11.87 6.33 -17.16
CA ASN A 360 -12.49 6.57 -15.86
C ASN A 360 -12.75 8.06 -15.68
N SER A 361 -13.95 8.44 -15.27
CA SER A 361 -14.35 9.83 -14.97
C SER A 361 -14.65 10.04 -13.48
N GLY A 362 -14.83 8.97 -12.72
CA GLY A 362 -15.10 9.03 -11.29
C GLY A 362 -15.04 7.68 -10.62
N TYR A 363 -14.97 7.71 -9.29
CA TYR A 363 -14.92 6.52 -8.45
C TYR A 363 -15.69 6.73 -7.15
N LYS A 364 -16.35 5.69 -6.68
CA LYS A 364 -16.97 5.62 -5.36
C LYS A 364 -16.72 4.24 -4.77
N ALA A 365 -16.42 4.18 -3.47
CA ALA A 365 -16.25 2.93 -2.76
C ALA A 365 -16.86 3.01 -1.37
N PHE A 366 -17.37 1.88 -0.91
CA PHE A 366 -17.69 1.63 0.47
C PHE A 366 -17.21 0.24 0.85
N MET A 367 -16.60 0.12 2.01
CA MET A 367 -16.13 -1.13 2.57
C MET A 367 -16.40 -1.17 4.07
N PHE A 368 -16.77 -2.35 4.53
CA PHE A 368 -16.95 -2.65 5.94
C PHE A 368 -16.35 -4.02 6.26
N ALA A 369 -15.57 -4.11 7.34
CA ALA A 369 -15.12 -5.36 7.90
C ALA A 369 -15.28 -5.35 9.43
N ILE A 370 -15.74 -6.46 9.96
CA ILE A 370 -15.87 -6.70 11.39
C ILE A 370 -15.22 -8.03 11.76
N HIS A 371 -14.50 -8.04 12.89
CA HIS A 371 -13.66 -9.14 13.31
C HIS A 371 -13.88 -9.42 14.81
N PRO A 372 -15.06 -9.96 15.20
CA PRO A 372 -15.30 -10.40 16.57
C PRO A 372 -14.43 -11.58 16.94
N TYR A 373 -13.90 -11.58 18.15
CA TYR A 373 -13.08 -12.65 18.70
C TYR A 373 -13.54 -13.04 20.09
N TYR A 374 -13.48 -14.34 20.38
CA TYR A 374 -13.90 -14.90 21.67
C TYR A 374 -12.85 -15.86 22.22
N GLN A 375 -12.37 -15.56 23.40
CA GLN A 375 -11.43 -16.41 24.13
C GLN A 375 -12.10 -17.70 24.63
N LEU A 376 -11.62 -18.85 24.20
CA LEU A 376 -12.06 -20.16 24.69
C LEU A 376 -11.25 -20.59 25.91
N THR A 377 -9.94 -20.52 25.80
CA THR A 377 -8.98 -20.84 26.87
C THR A 377 -7.93 -19.72 26.96
N LYS A 378 -6.95 -19.86 27.85
CA LYS A 378 -5.85 -18.88 27.95
C LYS A 378 -5.06 -18.75 26.63
N MET A 379 -4.95 -19.81 25.86
CA MET A 379 -4.13 -19.87 24.64
C MET A 379 -4.95 -20.05 23.36
N THR A 380 -6.28 -20.17 23.44
CA THR A 380 -7.11 -20.40 22.24
C THR A 380 -8.28 -19.45 22.17
N LYS A 381 -8.57 -18.97 20.97
CA LYS A 381 -9.72 -18.10 20.66
C LYS A 381 -10.37 -18.51 19.34
N LEU A 382 -11.65 -18.22 19.21
CA LEU A 382 -12.36 -18.20 17.95
C LEU A 382 -12.35 -16.76 17.41
N VAL A 383 -12.16 -16.64 16.12
CA VAL A 383 -12.23 -15.38 15.41
C VAL A 383 -13.17 -15.55 14.22
N LEU A 384 -14.14 -14.67 14.12
CA LEU A 384 -15.00 -14.56 12.96
C LEU A 384 -14.64 -13.27 12.22
N GLU A 385 -14.57 -13.27 10.91
CA GLU A 385 -14.47 -12.06 10.11
C GLU A 385 -15.57 -12.03 9.08
N GLY A 386 -16.40 -10.99 9.14
CA GLY A 386 -17.41 -10.69 8.15
C GLY A 386 -17.09 -9.39 7.44
N SER A 387 -17.14 -9.39 6.12
CA SER A 387 -16.81 -8.20 5.33
C SER A 387 -17.65 -8.07 4.07
N PHE A 388 -17.76 -6.82 3.62
CA PHE A 388 -18.50 -6.44 2.43
C PHE A 388 -17.86 -5.21 1.79
N TYR A 389 -17.79 -5.18 0.46
CA TYR A 389 -17.45 -3.97 -0.28
C TYR A 389 -18.37 -3.75 -1.47
N THR A 390 -18.44 -2.50 -1.90
CA THR A 390 -18.99 -2.09 -3.18
C THR A 390 -18.17 -0.95 -3.76
N GLU A 391 -17.90 -1.04 -5.05
CA GLU A 391 -17.18 -0.03 -5.82
C GLU A 391 -17.95 0.30 -7.09
N THR A 392 -17.86 1.54 -7.50
CA THR A 392 -18.44 2.04 -8.74
C THR A 392 -17.42 2.91 -9.44
N TRP A 393 -17.05 2.55 -10.65
CA TRP A 393 -16.31 3.41 -11.58
C TRP A 393 -17.29 4.05 -12.54
N SER A 394 -17.32 5.36 -12.56
CA SER A 394 -17.97 6.11 -13.65
C SER A 394 -16.99 6.17 -14.80
N LYS A 395 -17.45 5.74 -15.98
CA LYS A 395 -16.63 5.62 -17.19
C LYS A 395 -17.28 6.35 -18.35
N VAL A 396 -16.44 6.86 -19.24
CA VAL A 396 -16.84 7.41 -20.54
C VAL A 396 -16.29 6.49 -21.62
N GLY A 397 -17.12 6.10 -22.58
CA GLY A 397 -16.66 5.29 -23.70
C GLY A 397 -17.25 5.77 -25.02
N LYS A 398 -16.54 5.48 -26.13
CA LYS A 398 -17.02 5.70 -27.50
C LYS A 398 -17.09 4.39 -28.26
N LYS A 399 -18.22 4.11 -28.86
CA LYS A 399 -18.42 3.00 -29.79
C LYS A 399 -19.28 3.42 -30.95
N ASP A 400 -18.88 3.06 -32.15
CA ASP A 400 -19.60 3.39 -33.40
C ASP A 400 -19.98 4.87 -33.50
N GLY A 401 -19.04 5.76 -33.10
CA GLY A 401 -19.23 7.21 -33.10
C GLY A 401 -20.10 7.75 -31.95
N VAL A 402 -20.71 6.89 -31.13
CA VAL A 402 -21.57 7.31 -30.02
C VAL A 402 -20.84 7.30 -28.70
N VAL A 403 -20.81 8.45 -28.02
CA VAL A 403 -20.27 8.63 -26.67
C VAL A 403 -21.33 8.22 -25.64
N LYS A 404 -20.94 7.41 -24.67
CA LYS A 404 -21.80 7.03 -23.54
C LYS A 404 -21.07 7.10 -22.24
N ASN A 405 -21.72 7.66 -21.22
CA ASN A 405 -21.35 7.50 -19.82
C ASN A 405 -22.01 6.24 -19.27
N PHE A 406 -21.28 5.45 -18.49
CA PHE A 406 -21.80 4.27 -17.82
C PHE A 406 -21.06 4.01 -16.52
N ASP A 407 -21.74 3.34 -15.59
CA ASP A 407 -21.16 2.92 -14.33
C ASP A 407 -20.83 1.43 -14.36
N GLU A 408 -19.62 1.13 -13.91
CA GLU A 408 -19.19 -0.24 -13.65
C GLU A 408 -19.20 -0.48 -12.15
N ASN A 409 -19.98 -1.49 -11.73
CA ASN A 409 -20.16 -1.79 -10.32
C ASN A 409 -19.51 -3.13 -9.97
N GLN A 410 -18.75 -3.14 -8.90
CA GLN A 410 -18.19 -4.33 -8.28
C GLN A 410 -18.64 -4.42 -6.83
N LYS A 411 -18.82 -5.63 -6.34
CA LYS A 411 -19.17 -5.91 -4.96
C LYS A 411 -18.71 -7.29 -4.57
N GLY A 412 -18.35 -7.45 -3.30
CA GLY A 412 -17.99 -8.73 -2.75
C GLY A 412 -18.33 -8.81 -1.27
N GLN A 413 -18.37 -10.02 -0.77
CA GLN A 413 -18.59 -10.35 0.64
C GLN A 413 -17.78 -11.56 1.03
N LYS A 414 -17.32 -11.59 2.26
CA LYS A 414 -16.55 -12.69 2.84
C LYS A 414 -17.02 -13.01 4.24
N LEU A 415 -17.01 -14.29 4.56
CA LEU A 415 -17.18 -14.80 5.92
C LEU A 415 -16.08 -15.80 6.21
N THR A 416 -15.29 -15.55 7.24
CA THR A 416 -14.21 -16.45 7.69
C THR A 416 -14.39 -16.81 9.14
N LEU A 417 -14.28 -18.10 9.45
CA LEU A 417 -14.14 -18.61 10.81
C LEU A 417 -12.73 -19.14 11.01
N ALA A 418 -12.05 -18.71 12.08
CA ALA A 418 -10.73 -19.17 12.44
C ALA A 418 -10.66 -19.66 13.88
N TYR A 419 -9.99 -20.79 14.09
CA TYR A 419 -9.54 -21.24 15.40
C TYR A 419 -8.07 -20.85 15.55
N VAL A 420 -7.76 -20.07 16.57
CA VAL A 420 -6.47 -19.41 16.74
C VAL A 420 -5.81 -19.86 18.05
N LEU A 421 -4.52 -20.25 17.95
CA LEU A 421 -3.64 -20.49 19.08
C LEU A 421 -2.72 -19.25 19.22
N SER A 422 -2.61 -18.70 20.44
CA SER A 422 -1.70 -17.59 20.76
C SER A 422 -1.32 -17.63 22.25
N PRO A 423 -0.21 -17.01 22.68
CA PRO A 423 0.22 -16.99 24.08
C PRO A 423 -0.82 -16.38 25.02
N ASP A 424 -1.53 -15.35 24.55
CA ASP A 424 -2.65 -14.71 25.27
C ASP A 424 -3.85 -14.57 24.33
N ALA A 425 -4.80 -15.48 24.43
CA ALA A 425 -5.98 -15.49 23.59
C ALA A 425 -7.00 -14.38 23.95
N SER A 426 -6.87 -13.72 25.10
CA SER A 426 -7.70 -12.58 25.48
C SER A 426 -7.34 -11.30 24.71
N ASN A 427 -6.17 -11.30 24.07
CA ASN A 427 -5.64 -10.18 23.30
C ASN A 427 -5.50 -10.57 21.84
N ILE A 428 -6.18 -9.87 20.94
CA ILE A 428 -6.09 -10.11 19.49
C ILE A 428 -4.69 -9.80 18.93
N TRP A 429 -3.94 -8.93 19.60
CA TRP A 429 -2.59 -8.52 19.23
C TRP A 429 -1.48 -9.43 19.75
N SER A 430 -1.83 -10.46 20.57
CA SER A 430 -0.84 -11.40 21.10
C SER A 430 -0.29 -12.29 20.00
N LYS A 431 1.03 -12.29 19.85
CA LYS A 431 1.79 -13.10 18.87
C LYS A 431 2.94 -13.84 19.58
N PRO A 432 3.46 -14.94 18.98
CA PRO A 432 3.06 -15.56 17.72
C PRO A 432 1.67 -16.18 17.77
N GLU A 433 1.05 -16.35 16.62
CA GLU A 433 -0.21 -17.07 16.54
C GLU A 433 -0.25 -18.05 15.36
N ILE A 434 -1.03 -19.13 15.52
CA ILE A 434 -1.33 -20.09 14.46
C ILE A 434 -2.85 -20.11 14.28
N ARG A 435 -3.31 -19.95 13.04
CA ARG A 435 -4.72 -19.92 12.66
C ARG A 435 -5.07 -21.13 11.80
N LEU A 436 -6.12 -21.84 12.14
CA LEU A 436 -6.82 -22.78 11.27
C LEU A 436 -8.09 -22.08 10.81
N PHE A 437 -8.33 -21.95 9.52
CA PHE A 437 -9.44 -21.16 9.03
C PHE A 437 -10.26 -21.85 7.93
N ALA A 438 -11.52 -21.44 7.83
CA ALA A 438 -12.43 -21.71 6.72
C ALA A 438 -13.07 -20.42 6.28
N THR A 439 -13.00 -20.10 4.99
CA THR A 439 -13.49 -18.88 4.39
C THR A 439 -14.50 -19.19 3.31
N TYR A 440 -15.64 -18.49 3.32
CA TYR A 440 -16.57 -18.39 2.19
C TYR A 440 -16.43 -17.00 1.58
N LEU A 441 -16.24 -16.95 0.28
CA LEU A 441 -16.09 -15.74 -0.52
C LEU A 441 -17.14 -15.71 -1.62
N HIS A 442 -17.76 -14.55 -1.81
CA HIS A 442 -18.65 -14.26 -2.93
C HIS A 442 -18.29 -12.91 -3.55
N SER A 443 -18.09 -12.87 -4.87
CA SER A 443 -17.81 -11.64 -5.60
C SER A 443 -18.50 -11.67 -6.96
N ASN A 444 -18.90 -10.51 -7.43
CA ASN A 444 -19.36 -10.29 -8.81
C ASN A 444 -18.32 -9.50 -9.62
N GLU A 445 -17.07 -9.51 -9.21
CA GLU A 445 -16.01 -8.77 -9.85
C GLU A 445 -15.62 -9.36 -11.21
N ASN A 446 -15.42 -8.48 -12.18
CA ASN A 446 -14.80 -8.83 -13.46
C ASN A 446 -13.29 -8.85 -13.25
N GLY A 447 -12.62 -9.95 -13.55
CA GLY A 447 -11.17 -10.00 -13.61
C GLY A 447 -10.44 -10.50 -12.36
N ILE A 448 -11.13 -10.90 -11.29
CA ILE A 448 -10.52 -11.79 -10.33
C ILE A 448 -10.47 -13.17 -10.94
N ASP A 449 -9.31 -13.53 -11.43
CA ASP A 449 -9.06 -14.87 -11.93
C ASP A 449 -8.91 -15.84 -10.75
N PHE A 450 -10.02 -16.40 -10.29
CA PHE A 450 -10.04 -17.56 -9.40
C PHE A 450 -9.69 -18.87 -10.14
N SER A 451 -9.16 -18.79 -11.37
CA SER A 451 -8.97 -19.92 -12.29
C SER A 451 -7.98 -20.97 -11.80
N ASN A 452 -7.19 -20.69 -10.77
CA ASN A 452 -6.24 -21.64 -10.21
C ASN A 452 -6.83 -22.58 -9.15
N GLY A 453 -8.14 -22.52 -8.90
CA GLY A 453 -8.83 -23.40 -7.97
C GLY A 453 -10.07 -24.06 -8.58
N PHE A 454 -10.04 -25.34 -8.80
CA PHE A 454 -11.16 -26.25 -9.11
C PHE A 454 -12.35 -25.65 -9.89
N GLY A 455 -12.26 -25.59 -11.21
CA GLY A 455 -13.42 -25.52 -12.08
C GLY A 455 -13.73 -24.18 -12.74
N ALA A 456 -12.78 -23.28 -12.88
CA ALA A 456 -12.95 -22.09 -13.70
C ALA A 456 -13.14 -22.49 -15.18
N LYS A 457 -14.31 -22.18 -15.71
CA LYS A 457 -14.55 -22.18 -17.16
C LYS A 457 -14.17 -20.81 -17.71
N GLU A 458 -13.59 -20.78 -18.89
CA GLU A 458 -13.24 -19.56 -19.60
C GLU A 458 -14.37 -18.51 -19.53
N ALA A 459 -14.00 -17.29 -19.19
CA ALA A 459 -14.91 -16.16 -19.17
C ALA A 459 -15.41 -15.87 -20.59
N THR A 460 -16.70 -15.83 -20.76
CA THR A 460 -17.31 -15.43 -22.03
C THR A 460 -17.47 -13.91 -22.02
N ILE A 461 -16.88 -13.23 -22.98
CA ILE A 461 -17.08 -11.79 -23.19
C ILE A 461 -18.53 -11.54 -23.59
N VAL A 462 -19.24 -10.75 -22.80
CA VAL A 462 -20.62 -10.33 -23.10
C VAL A 462 -20.65 -8.83 -23.31
N TYR A 463 -21.23 -8.45 -24.44
CA TYR A 463 -21.43 -7.04 -24.78
C TYR A 463 -22.73 -6.52 -24.16
N LYS A 464 -22.64 -5.63 -23.20
CA LYS A 464 -23.79 -4.90 -22.71
C LYS A 464 -23.75 -3.48 -23.27
N ASN A 465 -24.81 -3.06 -23.92
CA ASN A 465 -24.92 -1.76 -24.61
C ASN A 465 -23.91 -1.55 -25.75
N GLY A 466 -23.45 -2.65 -26.37
CA GLY A 466 -22.57 -2.57 -27.53
C GLY A 466 -21.07 -2.46 -27.22
N TYR A 467 -20.65 -2.50 -25.96
CA TYR A 467 -19.25 -2.57 -25.56
C TYR A 467 -18.89 -4.00 -25.14
N GLU A 468 -17.69 -4.44 -25.54
CA GLU A 468 -17.15 -5.72 -25.07
C GLU A 468 -16.89 -5.66 -23.59
N ARG A 469 -17.47 -6.62 -22.87
CA ARG A 469 -17.26 -6.77 -21.45
C ARG A 469 -17.24 -8.26 -21.13
N GLU A 470 -16.28 -8.66 -20.31
CA GLU A 470 -16.35 -9.97 -19.69
C GLU A 470 -17.65 -10.11 -18.90
N ALA A 471 -18.30 -11.25 -19.05
CA ALA A 471 -19.50 -11.53 -18.28
C ALA A 471 -19.15 -11.54 -16.81
N THR A 472 -19.82 -10.70 -16.03
CA THR A 472 -19.81 -10.81 -14.58
C THR A 472 -20.32 -12.18 -14.19
N LYS A 473 -19.44 -13.07 -13.76
CA LYS A 473 -19.82 -14.32 -13.11
C LYS A 473 -19.84 -14.07 -11.61
N ASN A 474 -20.94 -14.46 -10.97
CA ASN A 474 -20.95 -14.60 -9.53
C ASN A 474 -19.98 -15.73 -9.16
N HIS A 475 -18.90 -15.41 -8.49
CA HIS A 475 -17.92 -16.39 -8.02
C HIS A 475 -18.19 -16.69 -6.56
N ASN A 476 -18.44 -17.96 -6.28
CA ASN A 476 -18.51 -18.49 -4.92
C ASN A 476 -17.27 -19.34 -4.70
N ASN A 477 -16.61 -19.13 -3.59
CA ASN A 477 -15.41 -19.88 -3.27
C ASN A 477 -15.36 -20.26 -1.79
N VAL A 478 -14.84 -21.48 -1.50
CA VAL A 478 -14.61 -21.96 -0.16
C VAL A 478 -13.14 -22.30 -0.02
N ILE A 479 -12.50 -21.74 0.98
CA ILE A 479 -11.06 -21.82 1.20
C ILE A 479 -10.82 -22.36 2.60
N PHE A 480 -9.89 -23.31 2.73
CA PHE A 480 -9.40 -23.81 4.01
C PHE A 480 -7.89 -23.61 4.07
N GLY A 481 -7.38 -23.32 5.25
CA GLY A 481 -5.95 -23.13 5.38
C GLY A 481 -5.43 -23.11 6.81
N VAL A 482 -4.11 -23.03 6.87
CA VAL A 482 -3.33 -22.84 8.09
C VAL A 482 -2.37 -21.69 7.87
N TYR A 483 -2.26 -20.82 8.87
CA TYR A 483 -1.46 -19.60 8.77
C TYR A 483 -0.79 -19.31 10.11
N GLY A 484 0.49 -18.96 10.06
CA GLY A 484 1.26 -18.51 11.20
C GLY A 484 1.70 -17.05 11.03
N GLU A 485 1.65 -16.27 12.12
CA GLU A 485 2.07 -14.88 12.15
C GLU A 485 2.79 -14.56 13.45
N ALA A 486 3.87 -13.80 13.35
CA ALA A 486 4.65 -13.33 14.48
C ALA A 486 5.20 -11.92 14.24
N TRP A 487 5.34 -11.18 15.34
CA TRP A 487 6.20 -9.99 15.44
C TRP A 487 6.92 -10.00 16.78
N TRP A 488 8.10 -9.40 16.82
CA TRP A 488 8.97 -9.32 18.01
C TRP A 488 9.74 -8.03 18.08
#